data_7827a38af47d28d9d65769035c48f72e
#
_entry.id   7827a38af47d28d9d65769035c48f72e
#
_cell.length_a   1.000
_cell.length_b   1.000
_cell.length_c   1.000
_cell.angle_alpha   90.00
_cell.angle_beta   90.00
_cell.angle_gamma   90.00
#
_symmetry.space_group_name_H-M   'P 1'
#
loop_
_entity.id
_entity.type
_entity.pdbx_description
1 polymer ?
#
loop_
_entity_poly.entity_id
_entity_poly.type
_entity_poly.pdbx_seq_one_letter_code
_entity_poly.pdbx_strand_id
1 'polypeptide(L)'
;MPDTRTYDVVIIGGGQAGIPLAWALAKRGKTVALAERKYLGGSCVNFGCTPTKAAIASARVAHLARRASDFGLKIASVEADFPAVIRRASEIALQSRRDLERGFEHSENPKLLRGHAQFTGRAETGLELRIGTGGTSFSVRAKQVVLNTGTRTAIPKIPGLDKTDFIDAGNWLDHPVLPERLAVIGGGYIGLEMAQFYRRMGSQVTVWESASRIAEHEDEEISTAIQAFLEQEGIEFRLGAQVQSVDGLNATHVFIATGRKPNTDDLGLETIGVEQDAHGYIKVDQRLATNVKGVWVGGDIRGGPQFTHTSWDDYRILESQIAGDGSRTTDRVVPYAMFTDPELGRVGLTEREAREKVLKFQVKRFEMKRNGKAREIGEPQGFITVLLEEGTDKILGAALLCTEAAELVHMYIDLMNAGASSAVIRDAVHIHPTLAEAVQSAVS
;
A
#
# COMPACT_ATOMS: atom_id res chain seq x y z
N MET A 1 -1.60 14.63 -42.39
CA MET A 1 -2.15 14.25 -41.05
C MET A 1 -0.94 13.92 -40.20
N PRO A 2 -0.85 14.32 -38.92
CA PRO A 2 0.26 13.88 -38.10
C PRO A 2 0.23 12.33 -38.00
N ASP A 3 1.43 11.76 -38.08
CA ASP A 3 1.62 10.30 -38.12
C ASP A 3 1.06 9.66 -36.85
N THR A 4 -0.08 8.97 -36.96
CA THR A 4 -0.76 8.35 -35.81
C THR A 4 -0.05 7.04 -35.47
N ARG A 5 0.67 7.00 -34.36
CA ARG A 5 1.34 5.78 -33.88
C ARG A 5 0.30 4.74 -33.44
N THR A 6 0.48 3.49 -33.85
CA THR A 6 -0.46 2.41 -33.56
C THR A 6 0.21 1.33 -32.72
N TYR A 7 -0.52 0.82 -31.69
CA TYR A 7 -0.07 -0.23 -30.78
C TYR A 7 -1.17 -1.29 -30.57
N ASP A 8 -0.77 -2.51 -30.25
CA ASP A 8 -1.73 -3.51 -29.78
C ASP A 8 -2.28 -3.12 -28.42
N VAL A 9 -1.40 -2.65 -27.51
CA VAL A 9 -1.78 -2.25 -26.16
C VAL A 9 -1.11 -0.94 -25.76
N VAL A 10 -1.89 0.01 -25.25
CA VAL A 10 -1.38 1.18 -24.55
C VAL A 10 -1.72 1.08 -23.07
N ILE A 11 -0.71 1.24 -22.21
CA ILE A 11 -0.87 1.26 -20.76
C ILE A 11 -0.72 2.71 -20.30
N ILE A 12 -1.70 3.22 -19.54
CA ILE A 12 -1.68 4.58 -19.00
C ILE A 12 -1.33 4.51 -17.52
N GLY A 13 -0.11 4.92 -17.18
CA GLY A 13 0.44 4.93 -15.84
C GLY A 13 1.53 3.87 -15.63
N GLY A 14 2.73 4.34 -15.31
CA GLY A 14 3.93 3.54 -15.01
C GLY A 14 4.02 3.12 -13.54
N GLY A 15 2.91 2.61 -12.98
CA GLY A 15 2.86 2.07 -11.62
C GLY A 15 3.19 0.58 -11.54
N GLN A 16 2.86 -0.02 -10.39
CA GLN A 16 3.24 -1.39 -10.03
C GLN A 16 2.55 -2.49 -10.84
N ALA A 17 1.41 -2.19 -11.49
CA ALA A 17 0.83 -3.09 -12.48
C ALA A 17 1.31 -2.74 -13.90
N GLY A 18 1.43 -1.46 -14.23
CA GLY A 18 1.67 -0.99 -15.60
C GLY A 18 3.03 -1.39 -16.15
N ILE A 19 4.10 -1.22 -15.39
CA ILE A 19 5.47 -1.55 -15.82
C ILE A 19 5.64 -3.05 -16.08
N PRO A 20 5.36 -3.96 -15.13
CA PRO A 20 5.54 -5.39 -15.37
C PRO A 20 4.61 -5.90 -16.48
N LEU A 21 3.40 -5.35 -16.59
CA LEU A 21 2.48 -5.70 -17.67
C LEU A 21 3.04 -5.29 -19.04
N ALA A 22 3.66 -4.12 -19.16
CA ALA A 22 4.25 -3.66 -20.41
C ALA A 22 5.32 -4.64 -20.92
N TRP A 23 6.21 -5.07 -20.04
CA TRP A 23 7.25 -6.05 -20.35
C TRP A 23 6.68 -7.44 -20.64
N ALA A 24 5.71 -7.89 -19.86
CA ALA A 24 5.07 -9.20 -20.05
C ALA A 24 4.38 -9.29 -21.41
N LEU A 25 3.60 -8.27 -21.79
CA LEU A 25 2.90 -8.24 -23.07
C LEU A 25 3.87 -8.10 -24.26
N ALA A 26 4.92 -7.30 -24.14
CA ALA A 26 5.97 -7.20 -25.16
C ALA A 26 6.67 -8.56 -25.37
N LYS A 27 6.97 -9.31 -24.30
CA LYS A 27 7.50 -10.67 -24.37
C LYS A 27 6.55 -11.66 -25.05
N ARG A 28 5.24 -11.40 -24.99
CA ARG A 28 4.21 -12.17 -25.71
C ARG A 28 4.03 -11.72 -27.17
N GLY A 29 4.90 -10.87 -27.70
CA GLY A 29 4.87 -10.41 -29.09
C GLY A 29 3.86 -9.31 -29.40
N LYS A 30 3.28 -8.65 -28.37
CA LYS A 30 2.42 -7.48 -28.59
C LYS A 30 3.27 -6.23 -28.78
N THR A 31 2.81 -5.31 -29.63
CA THR A 31 3.38 -3.97 -29.69
C THR A 31 2.77 -3.13 -28.57
N VAL A 32 3.62 -2.67 -27.63
CA VAL A 32 3.17 -2.04 -26.39
C VAL A 32 3.75 -0.65 -26.21
N ALA A 33 2.90 0.30 -25.80
CA ALA A 33 3.36 1.59 -25.29
C ALA A 33 2.92 1.77 -23.83
N LEU A 34 3.81 2.36 -23.04
CA LEU A 34 3.55 2.79 -21.67
C LEU A 34 3.56 4.31 -21.62
N ALA A 35 2.43 4.94 -21.33
CA ALA A 35 2.33 6.39 -21.17
C ALA A 35 2.49 6.75 -19.68
N GLU A 36 3.48 7.61 -19.35
CA GLU A 36 3.70 8.07 -17.98
C GLU A 36 3.93 9.59 -17.97
N ARG A 37 3.14 10.30 -17.14
CA ARG A 37 3.18 11.77 -17.08
C ARG A 37 4.24 12.33 -16.15
N LYS A 38 4.69 11.55 -15.14
CA LYS A 38 5.59 12.05 -14.10
C LYS A 38 6.77 11.09 -13.86
N TYR A 39 6.62 10.08 -13.05
CA TYR A 39 7.70 9.21 -12.61
C TYR A 39 7.33 7.73 -12.79
N LEU A 40 8.25 6.94 -13.34
CA LEU A 40 8.12 5.48 -13.34
C LEU A 40 8.17 4.92 -11.90
N GLY A 41 7.47 3.81 -11.67
CA GLY A 41 7.35 3.15 -10.38
C GLY A 41 6.11 3.54 -9.58
N GLY A 42 5.38 4.59 -10.02
CA GLY A 42 4.17 5.06 -9.35
C GLY A 42 4.42 5.56 -7.91
N SER A 43 3.36 5.64 -7.11
CA SER A 43 3.45 6.12 -5.72
C SER A 43 4.37 5.27 -4.86
N CYS A 44 4.31 3.94 -4.98
CA CYS A 44 5.08 3.00 -4.17
C CYS A 44 6.59 3.30 -4.19
N VAL A 45 7.18 3.44 -5.37
CA VAL A 45 8.63 3.66 -5.53
C VAL A 45 9.03 5.09 -5.15
N ASN A 46 8.23 6.08 -5.54
CA ASN A 46 8.69 7.46 -5.51
C ASN A 46 8.47 8.19 -4.18
N PHE A 47 7.39 7.89 -3.45
CA PHE A 47 7.04 8.57 -2.20
C PHE A 47 6.22 7.72 -1.22
N GLY A 48 5.83 6.50 -1.63
CA GLY A 48 5.07 5.54 -0.81
C GLY A 48 5.95 4.50 -0.13
N CYS A 49 5.67 3.21 -0.40
CA CYS A 49 6.25 2.07 0.33
C CYS A 49 7.77 2.12 0.44
N THR A 50 8.49 2.32 -0.66
CA THR A 50 9.97 2.27 -0.66
C THR A 50 10.58 3.32 0.25
N PRO A 51 10.34 4.63 0.07
CA PRO A 51 10.95 5.62 0.94
C PRO A 51 10.38 5.62 2.37
N THR A 52 9.08 5.34 2.57
CA THR A 52 8.52 5.31 3.94
C THR A 52 9.11 4.18 4.76
N LYS A 53 9.28 2.98 4.21
CA LYS A 53 9.88 1.86 4.93
C LYS A 53 11.39 2.09 5.18
N ALA A 54 12.08 2.80 4.29
CA ALA A 54 13.45 3.24 4.53
C ALA A 54 13.54 4.25 5.71
N ALA A 55 12.59 5.18 5.82
CA ALA A 55 12.50 6.14 6.92
C ALA A 55 12.11 5.45 8.24
N ILE A 56 11.11 4.56 8.22
CA ILE A 56 10.69 3.75 9.37
C ILE A 56 11.86 2.89 9.88
N ALA A 57 12.66 2.29 9.00
CA ALA A 57 13.85 1.55 9.40
C ALA A 57 14.87 2.45 10.16
N SER A 58 15.08 3.69 9.72
CA SER A 58 15.91 4.65 10.45
C SER A 58 15.32 5.01 11.82
N ALA A 59 14.00 5.18 11.88
CA ALA A 59 13.27 5.43 13.14
C ALA A 59 13.37 4.25 14.11
N ARG A 60 13.31 3.01 13.61
CA ARG A 60 13.52 1.80 14.41
C ARG A 60 14.94 1.75 15.00
N VAL A 61 15.95 2.09 14.22
CA VAL A 61 17.33 2.16 14.73
C VAL A 61 17.44 3.19 15.87
N ALA A 62 16.85 4.37 15.72
CA ALA A 62 16.84 5.38 16.77
C ALA A 62 16.09 4.93 18.03
N HIS A 63 14.96 4.22 17.85
CA HIS A 63 14.19 3.64 18.95
C HIS A 63 15.00 2.57 19.71
N LEU A 64 15.62 1.63 19.01
CA LEU A 64 16.47 0.59 19.62
C LEU A 64 17.68 1.20 20.33
N ALA A 65 18.30 2.23 19.77
CA ALA A 65 19.43 2.92 20.40
C ALA A 65 19.02 3.62 21.72
N ARG A 66 17.80 4.19 21.81
CA ARG A 66 17.27 4.75 23.07
C ARG A 66 16.99 3.68 24.12
N ARG A 67 16.67 2.47 23.69
CA ARG A 67 16.44 1.28 24.53
C ARG A 67 17.71 0.46 24.80
N ALA A 68 18.88 0.96 24.44
CA ALA A 68 20.15 0.24 24.57
C ALA A 68 20.41 -0.28 26.00
N SER A 69 19.90 0.44 27.03
CA SER A 69 19.97 0.02 28.43
C SER A 69 19.27 -1.32 28.70
N ASP A 70 18.22 -1.66 27.97
CA ASP A 70 17.50 -2.94 28.09
C ASP A 70 18.41 -4.12 27.71
N PHE A 71 19.44 -3.85 26.90
CA PHE A 71 20.46 -4.81 26.46
C PHE A 71 21.80 -4.67 27.19
N GLY A 72 21.82 -3.89 28.29
CA GLY A 72 23.03 -3.66 29.08
C GLY A 72 24.05 -2.71 28.43
N LEU A 73 23.66 -1.97 27.39
CA LEU A 73 24.50 -1.01 26.68
C LEU A 73 24.26 0.42 27.20
N LYS A 74 25.31 1.23 27.26
CA LYS A 74 25.23 2.66 27.66
C LYS A 74 25.44 3.54 26.45
N ILE A 75 24.41 4.25 26.04
CA ILE A 75 24.44 5.28 24.99
C ILE A 75 24.09 6.60 25.65
N ALA A 76 24.97 7.61 25.57
CA ALA A 76 24.82 8.86 26.30
C ALA A 76 23.61 9.69 25.79
N SER A 77 23.44 9.76 24.47
CA SER A 77 22.31 10.44 23.82
C SER A 77 22.08 9.88 22.42
N VAL A 78 20.84 9.91 21.95
CA VAL A 78 20.48 9.55 20.58
C VAL A 78 19.80 10.76 19.97
N GLU A 79 20.49 11.41 19.05
CA GLU A 79 19.99 12.54 18.27
C GLU A 79 19.76 12.07 16.84
N ALA A 80 18.59 12.40 16.27
CA ALA A 80 18.26 12.06 14.90
C ALA A 80 18.56 13.24 13.96
N ASP A 81 19.48 13.06 13.01
CA ASP A 81 19.63 13.97 11.86
C ASP A 81 18.48 13.73 10.88
N PHE A 82 17.34 14.39 11.14
CA PHE A 82 16.14 14.23 10.33
C PHE A 82 16.37 14.53 8.84
N PRO A 83 17.07 15.61 8.44
CA PRO A 83 17.44 15.82 7.04
C PRO A 83 18.22 14.67 6.42
N ALA A 84 19.12 14.01 7.16
CA ALA A 84 19.86 12.86 6.66
C ALA A 84 18.95 11.62 6.48
N VAL A 85 17.98 11.42 7.37
CA VAL A 85 16.98 10.37 7.22
C VAL A 85 16.14 10.58 5.96
N ILE A 86 15.67 11.81 5.71
CA ILE A 86 14.91 12.15 4.48
C ILE A 86 15.78 11.98 3.24
N ARG A 87 17.04 12.43 3.25
CA ARG A 87 17.97 12.22 2.12
C ARG A 87 18.15 10.73 1.81
N ARG A 88 18.42 9.90 2.84
CA ARG A 88 18.56 8.45 2.68
C ARG A 88 17.32 7.81 2.03
N ALA A 89 16.13 8.14 2.52
CA ALA A 89 14.86 7.64 1.96
C ALA A 89 14.67 8.08 0.50
N SER A 90 14.98 9.36 0.20
CA SER A 90 14.91 9.92 -1.15
C SER A 90 15.91 9.25 -2.11
N GLU A 91 17.14 9.00 -1.67
CA GLU A 91 18.18 8.36 -2.48
C GLU A 91 17.79 6.93 -2.88
N ILE A 92 17.21 6.15 -1.96
CA ILE A 92 16.70 4.80 -2.25
C ILE A 92 15.57 4.85 -3.28
N ALA A 93 14.63 5.79 -3.13
CA ALA A 93 13.54 5.98 -4.09
C ALA A 93 14.07 6.42 -5.47
N LEU A 94 15.01 7.37 -5.50
CA LEU A 94 15.64 7.85 -6.72
C LEU A 94 16.44 6.76 -7.43
N GLN A 95 17.18 5.94 -6.70
CA GLN A 95 17.91 4.82 -7.29
C GLN A 95 16.95 3.83 -7.94
N SER A 96 15.90 3.42 -7.22
CA SER A 96 14.88 2.51 -7.76
C SER A 96 14.20 3.06 -9.02
N ARG A 97 13.89 4.36 -9.04
CA ARG A 97 13.32 5.03 -10.22
C ARG A 97 14.29 5.03 -11.40
N ARG A 98 15.57 5.37 -11.18
CA ARG A 98 16.60 5.36 -12.22
C ARG A 98 16.78 3.97 -12.84
N ASP A 99 16.71 2.92 -12.03
CA ASP A 99 16.82 1.53 -12.51
C ASP A 99 15.63 1.18 -13.43
N LEU A 100 14.41 1.60 -13.08
CA LEU A 100 13.25 1.46 -13.95
C LEU A 100 13.39 2.29 -15.26
N GLU A 101 13.86 3.53 -15.17
CA GLU A 101 14.05 4.41 -16.33
C GLU A 101 15.10 3.84 -17.30
N ARG A 102 16.22 3.35 -16.79
CA ARG A 102 17.26 2.67 -17.61
C ARG A 102 16.70 1.48 -18.39
N GLY A 103 15.77 0.72 -17.81
CA GLY A 103 15.11 -0.37 -18.50
C GLY A 103 14.37 0.07 -19.78
N PHE A 104 13.87 1.31 -19.83
CA PHE A 104 13.14 1.84 -20.98
C PHE A 104 13.99 2.69 -21.94
N GLU A 105 15.21 3.13 -21.57
CA GLU A 105 16.01 4.08 -22.37
C GLU A 105 16.25 3.61 -23.81
N HIS A 106 16.53 2.33 -23.99
CA HIS A 106 16.84 1.72 -25.30
C HIS A 106 15.80 0.72 -25.76
N SER A 107 14.62 0.69 -25.08
CA SER A 107 13.57 -0.24 -25.43
C SER A 107 12.78 0.25 -26.64
N GLU A 108 12.76 -0.56 -27.69
CA GLU A 108 11.85 -0.37 -28.83
C GLU A 108 10.45 -0.88 -28.52
N ASN A 109 10.35 -1.96 -27.70
CA ASN A 109 9.09 -2.56 -27.26
C ASN A 109 9.28 -3.24 -25.89
N PRO A 110 8.61 -2.79 -24.81
CA PRO A 110 7.60 -1.72 -24.79
C PRO A 110 8.20 -0.33 -24.95
N LYS A 111 7.50 0.58 -25.64
CA LYS A 111 7.93 1.97 -25.85
C LYS A 111 7.42 2.88 -24.74
N LEU A 112 8.30 3.61 -24.07
CA LEU A 112 7.90 4.65 -23.11
C LEU A 112 7.49 5.92 -23.84
N LEU A 113 6.28 6.42 -23.56
CA LEU A 113 5.73 7.67 -24.04
C LEU A 113 5.57 8.64 -22.87
N ARG A 114 6.43 9.63 -22.78
CA ARG A 114 6.35 10.65 -21.73
C ARG A 114 5.21 11.60 -22.01
N GLY A 115 4.28 11.73 -21.07
CA GLY A 115 3.17 12.66 -21.16
C GLY A 115 1.88 12.16 -20.52
N HIS A 116 0.93 13.10 -20.40
CA HIS A 116 -0.42 12.80 -19.97
C HIS A 116 -1.21 12.20 -21.14
N ALA A 117 -1.77 11.00 -20.91
CA ALA A 117 -2.60 10.31 -21.90
C ALA A 117 -4.08 10.56 -21.61
N GLN A 118 -4.85 10.86 -22.65
CA GLN A 118 -6.28 11.15 -22.60
C GLN A 118 -6.99 10.48 -23.77
N PHE A 119 -8.12 9.82 -23.52
CA PHE A 119 -8.99 9.34 -24.59
C PHE A 119 -9.57 10.53 -25.37
N THR A 120 -9.61 10.40 -26.70
CA THR A 120 -10.21 11.39 -27.61
C THR A 120 -11.40 10.80 -28.38
N GLY A 121 -11.58 9.48 -28.34
CA GLY A 121 -12.69 8.80 -28.98
C GLY A 121 -12.41 7.35 -29.32
N ARG A 122 -13.23 6.84 -30.25
CA ARG A 122 -13.11 5.51 -30.84
C ARG A 122 -13.03 5.60 -32.35
N ALA A 123 -12.18 4.79 -32.95
CA ALA A 123 -12.16 4.52 -34.38
C ALA A 123 -12.67 3.11 -34.67
N GLU A 124 -12.90 2.77 -35.93
CA GLU A 124 -13.30 1.40 -36.35
C GLU A 124 -12.30 0.34 -35.87
N THR A 125 -11.02 0.69 -35.80
CA THR A 125 -9.93 -0.26 -35.49
C THR A 125 -9.33 -0.10 -34.10
N GLY A 126 -10.00 0.63 -33.17
CA GLY A 126 -9.49 0.77 -31.81
C GLY A 126 -9.87 2.04 -31.09
N LEU A 127 -9.15 2.30 -30.02
CA LEU A 127 -9.31 3.46 -29.13
C LEU A 127 -8.33 4.55 -29.53
N GLU A 128 -8.76 5.80 -29.55
CA GLU A 128 -7.93 6.95 -29.88
C GLU A 128 -7.53 7.69 -28.61
N LEU A 129 -6.26 8.03 -28.54
CA LEU A 129 -5.62 8.69 -27.43
C LEU A 129 -4.81 9.89 -27.92
N ARG A 130 -4.75 10.93 -27.11
CA ARG A 130 -3.79 12.01 -27.21
C ARG A 130 -2.81 11.91 -26.05
N ILE A 131 -1.52 11.98 -26.34
CA ILE A 131 -0.47 12.02 -25.32
C ILE A 131 0.25 13.36 -25.45
N GLY A 132 0.29 14.12 -24.34
CA GLY A 132 0.82 15.47 -24.34
C GLY A 132 1.75 15.80 -23.19
N THR A 133 2.76 16.63 -23.45
CA THR A 133 3.70 17.20 -22.49
C THR A 133 4.07 18.61 -22.90
N GLY A 134 3.97 19.59 -21.99
CA GLY A 134 4.50 20.95 -22.19
C GLY A 134 3.97 21.69 -23.42
N GLY A 135 2.68 21.52 -23.77
CA GLY A 135 2.05 22.18 -24.92
C GLY A 135 2.20 21.45 -26.26
N THR A 136 2.98 20.39 -26.33
CA THR A 136 3.07 19.47 -27.47
C THR A 136 2.25 18.22 -27.24
N SER A 137 1.57 17.72 -28.27
CA SER A 137 0.83 16.46 -28.20
C SER A 137 0.83 15.72 -29.52
N PHE A 138 0.66 14.41 -29.45
CA PHE A 138 0.54 13.55 -30.63
C PHE A 138 -0.56 12.50 -30.41
N SER A 139 -1.09 11.99 -31.51
CA SER A 139 -2.16 11.00 -31.51
C SER A 139 -1.59 9.59 -31.47
N VAL A 140 -2.27 8.73 -30.70
CA VAL A 140 -1.97 7.30 -30.58
C VAL A 140 -3.24 6.52 -30.76
N ARG A 141 -3.18 5.40 -31.45
CA ARG A 141 -4.27 4.43 -31.58
C ARG A 141 -3.88 3.10 -30.96
N ALA A 142 -4.79 2.50 -30.19
CA ALA A 142 -4.57 1.22 -29.53
C ALA A 142 -5.74 0.27 -29.73
N LYS A 143 -5.46 -1.03 -29.97
CA LYS A 143 -6.51 -2.04 -29.96
C LYS A 143 -7.09 -2.25 -28.56
N GLN A 144 -6.24 -2.14 -27.56
CA GLN A 144 -6.60 -2.26 -26.14
C GLN A 144 -5.88 -1.19 -25.31
N VAL A 145 -6.53 -0.72 -24.25
CA VAL A 145 -5.94 0.24 -23.30
C VAL A 145 -6.08 -0.30 -21.89
N VAL A 146 -5.02 -0.16 -21.09
CA VAL A 146 -5.00 -0.49 -19.67
C VAL A 146 -4.81 0.78 -18.86
N LEU A 147 -5.72 1.06 -17.94
CA LEU A 147 -5.65 2.19 -17.01
C LEU A 147 -4.97 1.74 -15.71
N ASN A 148 -3.85 2.39 -15.36
CA ASN A 148 -3.09 2.14 -14.13
C ASN A 148 -2.59 3.45 -13.50
N THR A 149 -3.43 4.48 -13.50
CA THR A 149 -3.09 5.82 -13.02
C THR A 149 -3.09 5.95 -11.50
N GLY A 150 -3.54 4.91 -10.78
CA GLY A 150 -3.49 4.84 -9.33
C GLY A 150 -4.38 5.86 -8.61
N THR A 151 -3.96 6.22 -7.41
CA THR A 151 -4.68 7.12 -6.51
C THR A 151 -3.75 8.20 -5.95
N ARG A 152 -4.33 9.23 -5.32
CA ARG A 152 -3.66 10.28 -4.57
C ARG A 152 -4.34 10.50 -3.23
N THR A 153 -3.73 11.27 -2.33
CA THR A 153 -4.36 11.66 -1.05
C THR A 153 -5.69 12.37 -1.31
N ALA A 154 -6.73 11.96 -0.59
CA ALA A 154 -8.00 12.68 -0.54
C ALA A 154 -7.87 13.85 0.42
N ILE A 155 -7.82 15.08 -0.09
CA ILE A 155 -7.68 16.28 0.72
C ILE A 155 -9.06 16.67 1.26
N PRO A 156 -9.25 16.70 2.60
CA PRO A 156 -10.53 17.07 3.20
C PRO A 156 -10.77 18.57 3.10
N LYS A 157 -12.04 18.96 3.14
CA LYS A 157 -12.43 20.37 3.20
C LYS A 157 -12.40 20.83 4.66
N ILE A 158 -11.22 21.21 5.15
CA ILE A 158 -11.01 21.77 6.50
C ILE A 158 -10.68 23.25 6.36
N PRO A 159 -11.40 24.15 7.05
CA PRO A 159 -11.11 25.57 7.07
C PRO A 159 -9.65 25.87 7.42
N GLY A 160 -8.98 26.67 6.58
CA GLY A 160 -7.57 27.04 6.74
C GLY A 160 -6.57 26.08 6.07
N LEU A 161 -7.00 24.86 5.66
CA LEU A 161 -6.08 23.88 5.04
C LEU A 161 -5.61 24.34 3.65
N ASP A 162 -6.43 25.05 2.92
CA ASP A 162 -6.10 25.64 1.61
C ASP A 162 -4.98 26.68 1.64
N LYS A 163 -4.66 27.22 2.83
CA LYS A 163 -3.60 28.19 3.09
C LYS A 163 -2.42 27.61 3.87
N THR A 164 -2.47 26.32 4.17
CA THR A 164 -1.47 25.62 4.97
C THR A 164 -0.58 24.80 4.05
N ASP A 165 0.73 24.89 4.23
CA ASP A 165 1.68 23.97 3.60
C ASP A 165 1.63 22.63 4.35
N PHE A 166 0.66 21.79 3.99
CA PHE A 166 0.45 20.51 4.64
C PHE A 166 1.31 19.40 4.03
N ILE A 167 1.61 18.42 4.85
CA ILE A 167 2.34 17.21 4.47
C ILE A 167 1.30 16.11 4.12
N ASP A 168 1.59 15.32 3.12
CA ASP A 168 0.83 14.10 2.80
C ASP A 168 1.75 12.97 2.30
N ALA A 169 1.16 11.82 1.96
CA ALA A 169 1.92 10.69 1.43
C ALA A 169 2.59 10.97 0.07
N GLY A 170 2.26 12.05 -0.62
CA GLY A 170 2.82 12.43 -1.92
C GLY A 170 3.96 13.42 -1.86
N ASN A 171 4.11 14.19 -0.77
CA ASN A 171 5.07 15.30 -0.68
C ASN A 171 5.98 15.25 0.57
N TRP A 172 5.83 14.29 1.48
CA TRP A 172 6.56 14.27 2.75
C TRP A 172 8.09 14.30 2.62
N LEU A 173 8.63 13.81 1.50
CA LEU A 173 10.06 13.88 1.19
C LEU A 173 10.54 15.30 0.86
N ASP A 174 9.64 16.20 0.50
CA ASP A 174 9.92 17.59 0.19
C ASP A 174 9.96 18.46 1.47
N HIS A 175 9.66 17.87 2.64
CA HIS A 175 9.66 18.52 3.96
C HIS A 175 10.82 18.01 4.85
N PRO A 176 12.07 18.48 4.62
CA PRO A 176 13.26 17.99 5.34
C PRO A 176 13.42 18.57 6.75
N VAL A 177 12.50 19.42 7.20
CA VAL A 177 12.51 20.00 8.54
C VAL A 177 11.60 19.18 9.44
N LEU A 178 12.14 18.74 10.59
CA LEU A 178 11.35 17.98 11.55
C LEU A 178 10.29 18.88 12.20
N PRO A 179 8.98 18.55 12.10
CA PRO A 179 7.94 19.27 12.83
C PRO A 179 8.16 19.21 14.34
N GLU A 180 8.07 20.33 15.05
CA GLU A 180 8.06 20.34 16.52
C GLU A 180 6.78 19.65 17.04
N ARG A 181 5.61 20.09 16.54
CA ARG A 181 4.30 19.54 16.84
C ARG A 181 3.59 19.17 15.53
N LEU A 182 3.28 17.91 15.38
CA LEU A 182 2.61 17.36 14.19
C LEU A 182 1.19 16.92 14.53
N ALA A 183 0.21 17.47 13.84
CA ALA A 183 -1.14 16.93 13.81
C ALA A 183 -1.29 15.99 12.61
N VAL A 184 -1.57 14.71 12.86
CA VAL A 184 -1.90 13.72 11.83
C VAL A 184 -3.42 13.61 11.74
N ILE A 185 -4.00 13.90 10.58
CA ILE A 185 -5.43 13.81 10.36
C ILE A 185 -5.72 12.51 9.60
N GLY A 186 -6.33 11.55 10.31
CA GLY A 186 -6.61 10.19 9.88
C GLY A 186 -5.79 9.13 10.62
N GLY A 187 -6.49 8.23 11.31
CA GLY A 187 -5.94 7.11 12.10
C GLY A 187 -5.91 5.79 11.32
N GLY A 188 -5.82 5.84 9.98
CA GLY A 188 -5.58 4.68 9.14
C GLY A 188 -4.09 4.30 9.08
N TYR A 189 -3.75 3.25 8.34
CA TYR A 189 -2.39 2.67 8.28
C TYR A 189 -1.30 3.69 7.96
N ILE A 190 -1.49 4.52 6.93
CA ILE A 190 -0.51 5.55 6.55
C ILE A 190 -0.33 6.57 7.67
N GLY A 191 -1.44 7.02 8.28
CA GLY A 191 -1.40 7.98 9.38
C GLY A 191 -0.65 7.45 10.59
N LEU A 192 -0.88 6.17 10.96
CA LEU A 192 -0.24 5.53 12.11
C LEU A 192 1.25 5.26 11.88
N GLU A 193 1.63 4.77 10.69
CA GLU A 193 3.04 4.59 10.32
C GLU A 193 3.82 5.92 10.39
N MET A 194 3.26 6.98 9.82
CA MET A 194 3.90 8.29 9.82
C MET A 194 3.88 8.94 11.20
N ALA A 195 2.82 8.76 11.98
CA ALA A 195 2.77 9.24 13.36
C ALA A 195 3.91 8.64 14.20
N GLN A 196 4.13 7.32 14.14
CA GLN A 196 5.22 6.67 14.86
C GLN A 196 6.59 7.07 14.32
N PHE A 197 6.74 7.19 12.99
CA PHE A 197 7.97 7.68 12.37
C PHE A 197 8.36 9.05 12.92
N TYR A 198 7.47 10.05 12.81
CA TYR A 198 7.76 11.42 13.28
C TYR A 198 7.96 11.47 14.80
N ARG A 199 7.19 10.68 15.57
CA ARG A 199 7.37 10.60 17.03
C ARG A 199 8.75 10.09 17.40
N ARG A 200 9.22 9.05 16.74
CA ARG A 200 10.56 8.46 16.96
C ARG A 200 11.69 9.38 16.49
N MET A 201 11.41 10.25 15.52
CA MET A 201 12.36 11.31 15.12
C MET A 201 12.43 12.47 16.11
N GLY A 202 11.45 12.66 16.98
CA GLY A 202 11.46 13.67 18.04
C GLY A 202 10.27 14.62 18.05
N SER A 203 9.34 14.52 17.11
CA SER A 203 8.12 15.34 17.10
C SER A 203 7.18 15.01 18.27
N GLN A 204 6.44 16.00 18.75
CA GLN A 204 5.20 15.78 19.50
C GLN A 204 4.10 15.48 18.48
N VAL A 205 3.42 14.34 18.63
CA VAL A 205 2.46 13.88 17.61
C VAL A 205 1.08 13.69 18.24
N THR A 206 0.06 14.29 17.61
CA THR A 206 -1.35 14.06 17.94
C THR A 206 -2.06 13.53 16.68
N VAL A 207 -2.71 12.37 16.80
CA VAL A 207 -3.53 11.76 15.73
C VAL A 207 -4.99 12.12 15.96
N TRP A 208 -5.61 12.73 14.95
CA TRP A 208 -7.04 13.08 14.93
C TRP A 208 -7.78 12.08 14.03
N GLU A 209 -8.74 11.37 14.61
CA GLU A 209 -9.54 10.38 13.90
C GLU A 209 -11.03 10.64 14.17
N SER A 210 -11.81 10.73 13.09
CA SER A 210 -13.26 10.97 13.15
C SER A 210 -14.05 9.74 13.63
N ALA A 211 -13.51 8.54 13.40
CA ALA A 211 -14.07 7.31 13.94
C ALA A 211 -13.78 7.17 15.44
N SER A 212 -14.51 6.30 16.10
CA SER A 212 -14.36 6.02 17.53
C SER A 212 -13.09 5.28 17.89
N ARG A 213 -12.36 4.73 16.88
CA ARG A 213 -11.09 4.00 17.03
C ARG A 213 -10.20 4.16 15.80
N ILE A 214 -8.91 3.96 15.98
CA ILE A 214 -7.94 3.89 14.89
C ILE A 214 -8.08 2.57 14.13
N ALA A 215 -7.50 2.48 12.93
CA ALA A 215 -7.48 1.26 12.11
C ALA A 215 -8.86 0.54 12.09
N GLU A 216 -9.94 1.26 11.81
CA GLU A 216 -11.35 0.84 12.00
C GLU A 216 -11.71 -0.45 11.26
N HIS A 217 -10.97 -0.79 10.21
CA HIS A 217 -11.15 -2.03 9.44
C HIS A 217 -10.69 -3.28 10.21
N GLU A 218 -9.83 -3.11 11.21
CA GLU A 218 -9.37 -4.21 12.06
C GLU A 218 -10.40 -4.60 13.11
N ASP A 219 -10.22 -5.79 13.70
CA ASP A 219 -10.96 -6.20 14.88
C ASP A 219 -10.61 -5.26 16.06
N GLU A 220 -11.58 -5.01 16.94
CA GLU A 220 -11.47 -4.01 18.02
C GLU A 220 -10.25 -4.25 18.93
N GLU A 221 -9.95 -5.51 19.22
CA GLU A 221 -8.82 -5.89 20.04
C GLU A 221 -7.48 -5.46 19.42
N ILE A 222 -7.34 -5.61 18.10
CA ILE A 222 -6.15 -5.20 17.34
C ILE A 222 -6.00 -3.68 17.35
N SER A 223 -7.07 -2.95 17.02
CA SER A 223 -7.12 -1.49 17.11
C SER A 223 -6.69 -0.97 18.49
N THR A 224 -7.26 -1.54 19.54
CA THR A 224 -6.98 -1.16 20.94
C THR A 224 -5.52 -1.42 21.30
N ALA A 225 -4.99 -2.58 20.90
CA ALA A 225 -3.60 -2.92 21.19
C ALA A 225 -2.61 -2.00 20.44
N ILE A 226 -2.87 -1.70 19.17
CA ILE A 226 -2.04 -0.76 18.40
C ILE A 226 -2.06 0.62 19.05
N GLN A 227 -3.23 1.12 19.42
CA GLN A 227 -3.34 2.40 20.11
C GLN A 227 -2.51 2.42 21.39
N ALA A 228 -2.64 1.40 22.23
CA ALA A 228 -1.89 1.30 23.48
C ALA A 228 -0.37 1.30 23.28
N PHE A 229 0.14 0.61 22.26
CA PHE A 229 1.58 0.64 21.95
C PHE A 229 2.04 2.03 21.49
N LEU A 230 1.28 2.69 20.66
CA LEU A 230 1.62 4.03 20.17
C LEU A 230 1.51 5.10 21.27
N GLU A 231 0.54 4.98 22.18
CA GLU A 231 0.41 5.84 23.35
C GLU A 231 1.59 5.68 24.33
N GLN A 232 2.11 4.45 24.49
CA GLN A 232 3.32 4.21 25.30
C GLN A 232 4.55 4.94 24.73
N GLU A 233 4.62 5.16 23.42
CA GLU A 233 5.65 5.99 22.79
C GLU A 233 5.35 7.51 22.89
N GLY A 234 4.21 7.89 23.46
CA GLY A 234 3.82 9.29 23.68
C GLY A 234 3.14 9.93 22.47
N ILE A 235 2.45 9.14 21.64
CA ILE A 235 1.52 9.67 20.64
C ILE A 235 0.17 9.90 21.29
N GLU A 236 -0.41 11.09 21.09
CA GLU A 236 -1.75 11.42 21.58
C GLU A 236 -2.81 11.08 20.53
N PHE A 237 -3.98 10.62 20.97
CA PHE A 237 -5.13 10.35 20.10
C PHE A 237 -6.34 11.21 20.46
N ARG A 238 -7.01 11.73 19.44
CA ARG A 238 -8.28 12.45 19.49
C ARG A 238 -9.28 11.66 18.63
N LEU A 239 -9.97 10.70 19.26
CA LEU A 239 -10.90 9.79 18.59
C LEU A 239 -12.32 10.36 18.64
N GLY A 240 -13.17 10.00 17.65
CA GLY A 240 -14.51 10.54 17.49
C GLY A 240 -14.50 12.06 17.23
N ALA A 241 -13.36 12.62 16.85
CA ALA A 241 -13.12 14.04 16.77
C ALA A 241 -12.91 14.50 15.31
N GLN A 242 -13.91 15.19 14.77
CA GLN A 242 -13.78 15.82 13.46
C GLN A 242 -13.03 17.15 13.60
N VAL A 243 -11.97 17.32 12.84
CA VAL A 243 -11.20 18.58 12.80
C VAL A 243 -12.04 19.69 12.17
N GLN A 244 -12.32 20.75 12.93
CA GLN A 244 -13.16 21.86 12.49
C GLN A 244 -12.37 22.95 11.76
N SER A 245 -11.11 23.18 12.11
CA SER A 245 -10.18 24.09 11.43
C SER A 245 -8.74 23.72 11.74
N VAL A 246 -7.82 24.15 10.88
CA VAL A 246 -6.37 23.95 11.10
C VAL A 246 -5.86 24.77 12.31
N ASP A 247 -6.39 25.96 12.51
CA ASP A 247 -5.99 26.83 13.63
C ASP A 247 -6.26 26.21 15.01
N GLY A 248 -7.22 25.30 15.11
CA GLY A 248 -7.56 24.60 16.37
C GLY A 248 -6.65 23.43 16.72
N LEU A 249 -5.69 23.04 15.86
CA LEU A 249 -4.89 21.83 16.04
C LEU A 249 -3.70 21.98 17.00
N ASN A 250 -3.31 23.21 17.38
CA ASN A 250 -2.11 23.48 18.16
C ASN A 250 -0.85 22.78 17.62
N ALA A 251 -0.68 22.76 16.30
CA ALA A 251 0.39 22.08 15.60
C ALA A 251 1.24 23.06 14.78
N THR A 252 2.51 22.76 14.59
CA THR A 252 3.39 23.50 13.67
C THR A 252 3.24 23.02 12.24
N HIS A 253 2.87 21.75 12.07
CA HIS A 253 2.64 21.12 10.77
C HIS A 253 1.42 20.16 10.83
N VAL A 254 0.81 19.94 9.68
CA VAL A 254 -0.34 19.03 9.53
C VAL A 254 0.02 17.95 8.52
N PHE A 255 -0.22 16.67 8.86
CA PHE A 255 -0.09 15.55 7.96
C PHE A 255 -1.49 15.02 7.61
N ILE A 256 -1.81 14.95 6.32
CA ILE A 256 -3.12 14.49 5.83
C ILE A 256 -3.05 13.01 5.44
N ALA A 257 -3.83 12.18 6.13
CA ALA A 257 -3.97 10.74 5.91
C ALA A 257 -5.44 10.27 5.87
N THR A 258 -6.34 11.11 5.33
CA THR A 258 -7.81 10.93 5.34
C THR A 258 -8.35 10.05 4.21
N GLY A 259 -7.52 9.15 3.69
CA GLY A 259 -7.88 8.24 2.61
C GLY A 259 -7.35 8.67 1.24
N ARG A 260 -7.82 7.98 0.20
CA ARG A 260 -7.30 8.12 -1.17
C ARG A 260 -8.42 8.39 -2.16
N LYS A 261 -8.09 9.12 -3.22
CA LYS A 261 -8.95 9.47 -4.34
C LYS A 261 -8.35 8.93 -5.65
N PRO A 262 -9.14 8.31 -6.56
CA PRO A 262 -8.62 7.80 -7.84
C PRO A 262 -8.15 8.93 -8.76
N ASN A 263 -7.12 8.64 -9.58
CA ASN A 263 -6.61 9.55 -10.59
C ASN A 263 -7.34 9.33 -11.91
N THR A 264 -8.62 9.66 -11.94
CA THR A 264 -9.51 9.54 -13.09
C THR A 264 -9.77 10.88 -13.80
N ASP A 265 -9.34 11.98 -13.19
CA ASP A 265 -9.50 13.32 -13.76
C ASP A 265 -8.72 13.41 -15.08
N ASP A 266 -9.28 14.13 -16.04
CA ASP A 266 -8.66 14.47 -17.35
C ASP A 266 -8.21 13.26 -18.20
N LEU A 267 -8.77 12.06 -17.96
CA LEU A 267 -8.50 10.90 -18.80
C LEU A 267 -9.41 10.80 -20.03
N GLY A 268 -10.46 11.63 -20.13
CA GLY A 268 -11.45 11.59 -21.21
C GLY A 268 -12.32 10.33 -21.18
N LEU A 269 -12.57 9.77 -20.01
CA LEU A 269 -13.35 8.52 -19.81
C LEU A 269 -14.77 8.65 -20.37
N GLU A 270 -15.36 9.83 -20.27
CA GLU A 270 -16.68 10.18 -20.79
C GLU A 270 -16.78 10.07 -22.31
N THR A 271 -15.66 10.32 -23.04
CA THR A 271 -15.64 10.27 -24.52
C THR A 271 -15.83 8.85 -25.06
N ILE A 272 -15.54 7.84 -24.22
CA ILE A 272 -15.65 6.43 -24.58
C ILE A 272 -16.67 5.66 -23.73
N GLY A 273 -17.28 6.33 -22.74
CA GLY A 273 -18.34 5.79 -21.88
C GLY A 273 -17.86 4.79 -20.82
N VAL A 274 -16.66 4.97 -20.25
CA VAL A 274 -16.18 4.17 -19.11
C VAL A 274 -16.93 4.55 -17.85
N GLU A 275 -17.51 3.55 -17.17
CA GLU A 275 -18.27 3.75 -15.95
C GLU A 275 -17.39 3.88 -14.71
N GLN A 276 -17.81 4.78 -13.81
CA GLN A 276 -17.23 5.00 -12.49
C GLN A 276 -18.26 4.73 -11.39
N ASP A 277 -17.81 4.45 -10.19
CA ASP A 277 -18.66 4.43 -8.99
C ASP A 277 -18.88 5.85 -8.43
N ALA A 278 -19.64 5.95 -7.32
CA ALA A 278 -19.94 7.21 -6.66
C ALA A 278 -18.69 7.93 -6.08
N HIS A 279 -17.58 7.21 -5.90
CA HIS A 279 -16.31 7.73 -5.40
C HIS A 279 -15.31 8.03 -6.51
N GLY A 280 -15.67 7.79 -7.78
CA GLY A 280 -14.87 8.04 -8.96
C GLY A 280 -13.91 6.90 -9.32
N TYR A 281 -13.98 5.74 -8.67
CA TYR A 281 -13.24 4.55 -9.06
C TYR A 281 -13.85 3.91 -10.31
N ILE A 282 -13.01 3.36 -11.18
CA ILE A 282 -13.47 2.72 -12.40
C ILE A 282 -14.05 1.33 -12.07
N LYS A 283 -15.29 1.09 -12.50
CA LYS A 283 -15.95 -0.21 -12.33
C LYS A 283 -15.33 -1.26 -13.24
N VAL A 284 -15.05 -2.42 -12.67
CA VAL A 284 -14.49 -3.59 -13.39
C VAL A 284 -15.15 -4.89 -12.93
N ASP A 285 -15.09 -5.90 -13.77
CA ASP A 285 -15.42 -7.27 -13.42
C ASP A 285 -14.22 -7.99 -12.74
N GLN A 286 -14.40 -9.27 -12.40
CA GLN A 286 -13.33 -10.08 -11.80
C GLN A 286 -12.13 -10.32 -12.71
N ARG A 287 -12.24 -10.05 -14.01
CA ARG A 287 -11.18 -10.15 -15.01
C ARG A 287 -10.47 -8.83 -15.25
N LEU A 288 -10.85 -7.78 -14.50
CA LEU A 288 -10.35 -6.40 -14.64
C LEU A 288 -10.79 -5.72 -15.94
N ALA A 289 -11.84 -6.22 -16.59
CA ALA A 289 -12.45 -5.59 -17.75
C ALA A 289 -13.47 -4.53 -17.31
N THR A 290 -13.50 -3.39 -18.03
CA THR A 290 -14.54 -2.37 -17.87
C THR A 290 -15.78 -2.73 -18.70
N ASN A 291 -16.84 -1.91 -18.58
CA ASN A 291 -18.01 -1.96 -19.48
C ASN A 291 -17.65 -1.66 -20.94
N VAL A 292 -16.45 -1.15 -21.22
CA VAL A 292 -15.98 -0.76 -22.54
C VAL A 292 -15.04 -1.81 -23.11
N LYS A 293 -15.45 -2.49 -24.19
CA LYS A 293 -14.64 -3.52 -24.85
C LYS A 293 -13.23 -2.98 -25.20
N GLY A 294 -12.20 -3.69 -24.76
CA GLY A 294 -10.79 -3.34 -25.00
C GLY A 294 -10.22 -2.34 -24.00
N VAL A 295 -10.98 -1.93 -22.97
CA VAL A 295 -10.50 -1.10 -21.87
C VAL A 295 -10.44 -1.91 -20.59
N TRP A 296 -9.27 -1.99 -20.01
CA TRP A 296 -8.91 -2.75 -18.81
C TRP A 296 -8.39 -1.83 -17.72
N VAL A 297 -8.42 -2.30 -16.48
CA VAL A 297 -7.95 -1.52 -15.33
C VAL A 297 -7.11 -2.38 -14.40
N GLY A 298 -5.99 -1.85 -13.91
CA GLY A 298 -5.18 -2.49 -12.87
C GLY A 298 -4.72 -1.50 -11.80
N GLY A 299 -4.54 -1.99 -10.58
CA GLY A 299 -4.11 -1.21 -9.43
C GLY A 299 -5.21 -0.35 -8.82
N ASP A 300 -4.79 0.61 -7.99
CA ASP A 300 -5.66 1.35 -7.05
C ASP A 300 -6.81 2.12 -7.70
N ILE A 301 -6.72 2.48 -8.97
CA ILE A 301 -7.74 3.27 -9.70
C ILE A 301 -9.10 2.56 -9.79
N ARG A 302 -9.17 1.23 -9.59
CA ARG A 302 -10.41 0.44 -9.57
C ARG A 302 -11.06 0.33 -8.18
N GLY A 303 -10.42 0.92 -7.15
CA GLY A 303 -10.84 0.69 -5.76
C GLY A 303 -10.47 -0.70 -5.25
N GLY A 304 -11.10 -1.11 -4.16
CA GLY A 304 -10.80 -2.37 -3.46
C GLY A 304 -9.46 -2.28 -2.70
N PRO A 305 -8.76 -3.40 -2.48
CA PRO A 305 -7.50 -3.41 -1.74
C PRO A 305 -6.42 -2.59 -2.47
N GLN A 306 -5.98 -1.49 -1.84
CA GLN A 306 -5.01 -0.54 -2.43
C GLN A 306 -3.59 -0.82 -1.93
N PHE A 307 -3.07 -2.00 -2.29
CA PHE A 307 -1.73 -2.44 -1.91
C PHE A 307 -0.85 -2.69 -3.15
N THR A 308 0.45 -2.48 -2.99
CA THR A 308 1.43 -2.70 -4.06
C THR A 308 1.38 -4.12 -4.61
N HIS A 309 1.30 -5.13 -3.75
CA HIS A 309 1.26 -6.53 -4.15
C HIS A 309 -0.06 -6.92 -4.84
N THR A 310 -1.20 -6.28 -4.51
CA THR A 310 -2.44 -6.46 -5.25
C THR A 310 -2.37 -5.85 -6.65
N SER A 311 -1.75 -4.66 -6.78
CA SER A 311 -1.48 -4.05 -8.08
C SER A 311 -0.51 -4.91 -8.90
N TRP A 312 0.53 -5.49 -8.26
CA TRP A 312 1.45 -6.42 -8.91
C TRP A 312 0.75 -7.67 -9.40
N ASP A 313 -0.18 -8.24 -8.64
CA ASP A 313 -0.93 -9.41 -9.09
C ASP A 313 -1.98 -9.06 -10.16
N ASP A 314 -2.53 -7.83 -10.15
CA ASP A 314 -3.40 -7.35 -11.24
C ASP A 314 -2.70 -7.42 -12.60
N TYR A 315 -1.37 -7.19 -12.71
CA TYR A 315 -0.69 -7.35 -13.99
C TYR A 315 -0.73 -8.79 -14.48
N ARG A 316 -0.64 -9.79 -13.58
CA ARG A 316 -0.71 -11.21 -13.95
C ARG A 316 -2.10 -11.58 -14.45
N ILE A 317 -3.15 -10.99 -13.85
CA ILE A 317 -4.53 -11.16 -14.31
C ILE A 317 -4.65 -10.54 -15.70
N LEU A 318 -4.21 -9.30 -15.89
CA LEU A 318 -4.28 -8.60 -17.18
C LEU A 318 -3.45 -9.28 -18.27
N GLU A 319 -2.26 -9.79 -17.97
CA GLU A 319 -1.47 -10.60 -18.91
C GLU A 319 -2.24 -11.83 -19.35
N SER A 320 -2.83 -12.57 -18.39
CA SER A 320 -3.64 -13.76 -18.66
C SER A 320 -4.84 -13.44 -19.57
N GLN A 321 -5.55 -12.33 -19.30
CA GLN A 321 -6.72 -11.91 -20.08
C GLN A 321 -6.37 -11.37 -21.48
N ILE A 322 -5.29 -10.61 -21.61
CA ILE A 322 -4.95 -9.92 -22.87
C ILE A 322 -4.15 -10.79 -23.83
N ALA A 323 -3.29 -11.66 -23.33
CA ALA A 323 -2.35 -12.43 -24.14
C ALA A 323 -2.14 -13.87 -23.68
N GLY A 324 -2.87 -14.34 -22.66
CA GLY A 324 -2.79 -15.67 -22.08
C GLY A 324 -4.05 -16.48 -22.27
N ASP A 325 -4.32 -17.35 -21.30
CA ASP A 325 -5.43 -18.31 -21.28
C ASP A 325 -6.74 -17.77 -20.65
N GLY A 326 -6.71 -16.55 -20.09
CA GLY A 326 -7.85 -15.93 -19.41
C GLY A 326 -8.24 -16.58 -18.06
N SER A 327 -7.39 -17.43 -17.48
CA SER A 327 -7.72 -18.23 -16.29
C SER A 327 -7.67 -17.43 -14.98
N ARG A 328 -6.85 -16.35 -14.91
CA ARG A 328 -6.67 -15.57 -13.69
C ARG A 328 -7.77 -14.55 -13.47
N THR A 329 -8.19 -14.40 -12.21
CA THR A 329 -9.22 -13.44 -11.79
C THR A 329 -8.82 -12.77 -10.47
N THR A 330 -9.62 -11.80 -10.01
CA THR A 330 -9.46 -11.16 -8.70
C THR A 330 -9.97 -12.03 -7.54
N ASP A 331 -10.43 -13.23 -7.78
CA ASP A 331 -10.73 -14.22 -6.74
C ASP A 331 -9.41 -14.79 -6.19
N ARG A 332 -8.91 -14.15 -5.16
CA ARG A 332 -7.59 -14.42 -4.57
C ARG A 332 -7.57 -14.04 -3.09
N VAL A 333 -6.69 -14.67 -2.36
CA VAL A 333 -6.37 -14.26 -0.98
C VAL A 333 -5.59 -12.92 -1.04
N VAL A 334 -6.06 -11.94 -0.28
CA VAL A 334 -5.40 -10.62 -0.20
C VAL A 334 -4.79 -10.45 1.19
N PRO A 335 -3.47 -10.54 1.33
CA PRO A 335 -2.79 -10.19 2.56
C PRO A 335 -2.50 -8.68 2.61
N TYR A 336 -2.19 -8.17 3.80
CA TYR A 336 -1.61 -6.83 3.96
C TYR A 336 -0.83 -6.71 5.26
N ALA A 337 -0.02 -5.65 5.33
CA ALA A 337 0.71 -5.30 6.53
C ALA A 337 0.67 -3.79 6.80
N MET A 338 0.73 -3.42 8.07
CA MET A 338 1.02 -2.08 8.55
C MET A 338 2.37 -2.13 9.27
N PHE A 339 3.26 -1.22 8.90
CA PHE A 339 4.65 -1.20 9.36
C PHE A 339 4.87 -0.25 10.56
N THR A 340 3.93 -0.30 11.50
CA THR A 340 4.18 0.19 12.85
C THR A 340 5.13 -0.75 13.59
N ASP A 341 5.52 -0.43 14.80
CA ASP A 341 6.33 -1.30 15.65
C ASP A 341 5.63 -1.42 17.00
N PRO A 342 5.05 -2.58 17.34
CA PRO A 342 5.04 -3.81 16.52
C PRO A 342 4.25 -3.69 15.21
N GLU A 343 4.64 -4.52 14.23
CA GLU A 343 3.98 -4.61 12.93
C GLU A 343 2.63 -5.33 13.03
N LEU A 344 1.71 -5.01 12.11
CA LEU A 344 0.52 -5.83 11.86
C LEU A 344 0.68 -6.54 10.52
N GLY A 345 0.68 -7.88 10.53
CA GLY A 345 0.52 -8.73 9.34
C GLY A 345 -0.86 -9.35 9.32
N ARG A 346 -1.56 -9.29 8.19
CA ARG A 346 -2.94 -9.76 8.06
C ARG A 346 -3.16 -10.57 6.80
N VAL A 347 -4.00 -11.61 6.89
CA VAL A 347 -4.47 -12.39 5.73
C VAL A 347 -5.86 -12.96 6.01
N GLY A 348 -6.70 -13.04 4.97
CA GLY A 348 -8.04 -13.61 5.05
C GLY A 348 -9.04 -12.75 5.84
N LEU A 349 -10.02 -13.40 6.47
CA LEU A 349 -11.15 -12.74 7.13
C LEU A 349 -10.76 -12.19 8.51
N THR A 350 -11.38 -11.08 8.88
CA THR A 350 -11.49 -10.64 10.27
C THR A 350 -12.48 -11.53 11.02
N GLU A 351 -12.43 -11.54 12.36
CA GLU A 351 -13.44 -12.23 13.15
C GLU A 351 -14.84 -11.66 12.89
N ARG A 352 -14.96 -10.35 12.76
CA ARG A 352 -16.20 -9.66 12.41
C ARG A 352 -16.76 -10.18 11.07
N GLU A 353 -15.92 -10.20 10.00
CA GLU A 353 -16.36 -10.67 8.68
C GLU A 353 -16.75 -12.16 8.68
N ALA A 354 -16.04 -13.01 9.44
CA ALA A 354 -16.38 -14.41 9.59
C ALA A 354 -17.75 -14.60 10.29
N ARG A 355 -18.04 -13.78 11.31
CA ARG A 355 -19.35 -13.76 11.97
C ARG A 355 -20.47 -13.26 11.05
N GLU A 356 -20.23 -12.17 10.32
CA GLU A 356 -21.20 -11.63 9.34
C GLU A 356 -21.53 -12.64 8.24
N LYS A 357 -20.55 -13.46 7.83
CA LYS A 357 -20.75 -14.58 6.87
C LYS A 357 -21.34 -15.84 7.50
N VAL A 358 -21.64 -15.83 8.79
CA VAL A 358 -22.21 -16.96 9.57
C VAL A 358 -21.35 -18.23 9.45
N LEU A 359 -20.02 -18.07 9.38
CA LEU A 359 -19.11 -19.20 9.32
C LEU A 359 -18.96 -19.83 10.73
N LYS A 360 -18.74 -21.14 10.76
CA LYS A 360 -18.36 -21.86 12.00
C LYS A 360 -16.84 -21.90 12.10
N PHE A 361 -16.30 -21.31 13.17
CA PHE A 361 -14.86 -21.21 13.35
C PHE A 361 -14.47 -21.17 14.83
N GLN A 362 -13.21 -21.52 15.09
CA GLN A 362 -12.53 -21.34 16.36
C GLN A 362 -11.53 -20.21 16.22
N VAL A 363 -11.39 -19.39 17.28
CA VAL A 363 -10.31 -18.40 17.39
C VAL A 363 -9.18 -19.01 18.21
N LYS A 364 -8.02 -19.13 17.59
CA LYS A 364 -6.78 -19.51 18.27
C LYS A 364 -5.96 -18.27 18.55
N ARG A 365 -5.24 -18.25 19.68
CA ARG A 365 -4.44 -17.10 20.11
C ARG A 365 -3.13 -17.51 20.74
N PHE A 366 -2.06 -16.79 20.40
CA PHE A 366 -0.75 -16.95 21.02
C PHE A 366 -0.17 -15.58 21.40
N GLU A 367 0.21 -15.44 22.67
CA GLU A 367 0.84 -14.22 23.20
C GLU A 367 2.34 -14.24 22.94
N MET A 368 2.89 -13.20 22.28
CA MET A 368 4.32 -13.12 21.92
C MET A 368 5.26 -13.15 23.13
N LYS A 369 4.83 -12.69 24.31
CA LYS A 369 5.61 -12.81 25.55
C LYS A 369 5.95 -14.27 25.93
N ARG A 370 5.28 -15.25 25.34
CA ARG A 370 5.58 -16.68 25.52
C ARG A 370 6.62 -17.20 24.53
N ASN A 371 6.91 -16.47 23.45
CA ASN A 371 7.92 -16.86 22.46
C ASN A 371 9.32 -16.54 22.98
N GLY A 372 10.22 -17.54 22.94
CA GLY A 372 11.61 -17.40 23.42
C GLY A 372 12.36 -16.32 22.67
N LYS A 373 12.32 -16.37 21.34
CA LYS A 373 13.03 -15.42 20.46
C LYS A 373 12.55 -13.98 20.64
N ALA A 374 11.25 -13.75 20.78
CA ALA A 374 10.71 -12.42 21.02
C ALA A 374 11.26 -11.80 22.32
N ARG A 375 11.40 -12.62 23.38
CA ARG A 375 12.02 -12.18 24.64
C ARG A 375 13.52 -11.92 24.51
N GLU A 376 14.24 -12.76 23.76
CA GLU A 376 15.70 -12.61 23.54
C GLU A 376 16.04 -11.29 22.83
N ILE A 377 15.22 -10.88 21.88
CA ILE A 377 15.41 -9.63 21.13
C ILE A 377 14.72 -8.42 21.77
N GLY A 378 14.13 -8.58 22.96
CA GLY A 378 13.46 -7.48 23.67
C GLY A 378 12.15 -6.99 23.03
N GLU A 379 11.50 -7.82 22.22
CA GLU A 379 10.28 -7.48 21.48
C GLU A 379 9.12 -8.47 21.77
N PRO A 380 8.74 -8.65 23.08
CA PRO A 380 7.74 -9.62 23.49
C PRO A 380 6.29 -9.13 23.34
N GLN A 381 6.08 -7.93 22.79
CA GLN A 381 4.77 -7.31 22.68
C GLN A 381 3.92 -7.97 21.60
N GLY A 382 2.61 -7.93 21.83
CA GLY A 382 1.61 -8.34 20.86
C GLY A 382 1.22 -9.81 20.94
N PHE A 383 0.53 -10.24 19.89
CA PHE A 383 -0.08 -11.56 19.82
C PHE A 383 -0.37 -11.97 18.38
N ILE A 384 -0.63 -13.26 18.19
CA ILE A 384 -1.11 -13.84 16.93
C ILE A 384 -2.51 -14.40 17.18
N THR A 385 -3.48 -14.05 16.31
CA THR A 385 -4.81 -14.67 16.27
C THR A 385 -5.03 -15.35 14.93
N VAL A 386 -5.63 -16.55 14.96
CA VAL A 386 -5.93 -17.35 13.76
C VAL A 386 -7.37 -17.84 13.85
N LEU A 387 -8.11 -17.66 12.79
CA LEU A 387 -9.46 -18.20 12.63
C LEU A 387 -9.37 -19.52 11.89
N LEU A 388 -9.76 -20.62 12.55
CA LEU A 388 -9.78 -21.96 11.97
C LEU A 388 -11.21 -22.41 11.73
N GLU A 389 -11.50 -22.88 10.53
CA GLU A 389 -12.81 -23.44 10.17
C GLU A 389 -13.07 -24.73 10.97
N GLU A 390 -14.23 -24.83 11.60
CA GLU A 390 -14.61 -26.03 12.36
C GLU A 390 -14.70 -27.25 11.44
N GLY A 391 -14.11 -28.34 11.89
CA GLY A 391 -14.15 -29.65 11.22
C GLY A 391 -13.12 -29.84 10.10
N THR A 392 -12.47 -28.77 9.59
CA THR A 392 -11.44 -28.86 8.54
C THR A 392 -10.09 -28.35 8.95
N ASP A 393 -10.01 -27.54 10.03
CA ASP A 393 -8.83 -26.80 10.47
C ASP A 393 -8.21 -25.91 9.36
N LYS A 394 -8.97 -25.54 8.33
CA LYS A 394 -8.52 -24.57 7.34
C LYS A 394 -8.45 -23.18 7.93
N ILE A 395 -7.44 -22.43 7.52
CA ILE A 395 -7.24 -21.05 7.97
C ILE A 395 -8.22 -20.17 7.19
N LEU A 396 -9.15 -19.54 7.89
CA LEU A 396 -10.08 -18.53 7.35
C LEU A 396 -9.49 -17.14 7.37
N GLY A 397 -8.64 -16.85 8.35
CA GLY A 397 -7.93 -15.60 8.50
C GLY A 397 -6.93 -15.63 9.62
N ALA A 398 -5.96 -14.74 9.57
CA ALA A 398 -4.96 -14.56 10.62
C ALA A 398 -4.57 -13.08 10.75
N ALA A 399 -4.30 -12.68 11.99
CA ALA A 399 -3.73 -11.39 12.32
C ALA A 399 -2.56 -11.58 13.28
N LEU A 400 -1.40 -11.05 12.90
CA LEU A 400 -0.18 -11.07 13.66
C LEU A 400 0.14 -9.61 14.05
N LEU A 401 0.03 -9.28 15.32
CA LEU A 401 0.46 -8.00 15.84
C LEU A 401 1.72 -8.23 16.66
N CYS A 402 2.87 -8.18 16.03
CA CYS A 402 4.16 -8.50 16.65
C CYS A 402 5.34 -8.02 15.80
N THR A 403 6.55 -8.14 16.33
CA THR A 403 7.77 -7.89 15.55
C THR A 403 7.86 -8.85 14.36
N GLU A 404 8.29 -8.36 13.19
CA GLU A 404 8.42 -9.10 11.92
C GLU A 404 7.10 -9.76 11.44
N ALA A 405 5.95 -9.20 11.81
CA ALA A 405 4.65 -9.75 11.45
C ALA A 405 4.44 -9.79 9.93
N ALA A 406 4.98 -8.81 9.20
CA ALA A 406 4.90 -8.73 7.74
C ALA A 406 5.63 -9.90 7.05
N GLU A 407 6.70 -10.44 7.67
CA GLU A 407 7.41 -11.62 7.17
C GLU A 407 6.73 -12.92 7.63
N LEU A 408 6.31 -12.97 8.89
CA LEU A 408 5.74 -14.18 9.50
C LEU A 408 4.39 -14.58 8.89
N VAL A 409 3.56 -13.62 8.49
CA VAL A 409 2.23 -13.87 7.93
C VAL A 409 2.27 -14.68 6.64
N HIS A 410 3.41 -14.71 5.93
CA HIS A 410 3.58 -15.46 4.68
C HIS A 410 3.37 -16.96 4.86
N MET A 411 3.68 -17.54 6.02
CA MET A 411 3.40 -18.96 6.28
C MET A 411 1.90 -19.27 6.20
N TYR A 412 1.04 -18.40 6.69
CA TYR A 412 -0.41 -18.57 6.57
C TYR A 412 -0.90 -18.27 5.15
N ILE A 413 -0.34 -17.27 4.47
CA ILE A 413 -0.65 -16.95 3.08
C ILE A 413 -0.42 -18.16 2.17
N ASP A 414 0.73 -18.82 2.31
CA ASP A 414 1.09 -19.97 1.48
C ASP A 414 0.16 -21.16 1.74
N LEU A 415 -0.18 -21.44 3.01
CA LEU A 415 -1.15 -22.50 3.33
C LEU A 415 -2.55 -22.20 2.78
N MET A 416 -3.03 -20.96 2.91
CA MET A 416 -4.34 -20.58 2.39
C MET A 416 -4.38 -20.72 0.86
N ASN A 417 -3.34 -20.29 0.15
CA ASN A 417 -3.24 -20.45 -1.30
C ASN A 417 -3.14 -21.93 -1.73
N ALA A 418 -2.51 -22.77 -0.92
CA ALA A 418 -2.44 -24.22 -1.15
C ALA A 418 -3.75 -24.94 -0.79
N GLY A 419 -4.72 -24.28 -0.17
CA GLY A 419 -5.93 -24.88 0.38
C GLY A 419 -5.65 -25.89 1.52
N ALA A 420 -4.49 -25.79 2.16
CA ALA A 420 -4.04 -26.67 3.20
C ALA A 420 -4.64 -26.31 4.57
N SER A 421 -4.73 -27.32 5.47
CA SER A 421 -5.14 -27.09 6.86
C SER A 421 -3.97 -26.59 7.72
N SER A 422 -4.28 -26.01 8.87
CA SER A 422 -3.28 -25.56 9.86
C SER A 422 -2.43 -26.71 10.43
N ALA A 423 -2.87 -27.96 10.27
CA ALA A 423 -2.10 -29.14 10.68
C ALA A 423 -0.70 -29.21 10.02
N VAL A 424 -0.55 -28.68 8.80
CA VAL A 424 0.75 -28.62 8.11
C VAL A 424 1.78 -27.84 8.92
N ILE A 425 1.41 -26.68 9.49
CA ILE A 425 2.30 -25.90 10.38
C ILE A 425 2.38 -26.55 11.76
N ARG A 426 1.24 -26.97 12.33
CA ARG A 426 1.16 -27.52 13.69
C ARG A 426 2.10 -28.72 13.87
N ASP A 427 2.10 -29.63 12.89
CA ASP A 427 2.78 -30.93 13.00
C ASP A 427 4.21 -30.89 12.40
N ALA A 428 4.63 -29.75 11.82
CA ALA A 428 5.98 -29.57 11.29
C ALA A 428 7.02 -29.35 12.39
N VAL A 429 8.29 -29.60 12.06
CA VAL A 429 9.43 -29.29 12.94
C VAL A 429 9.95 -27.89 12.57
N HIS A 430 9.86 -26.95 13.50
CA HIS A 430 10.39 -25.60 13.34
C HIS A 430 11.71 -25.42 14.10
N ILE A 431 12.54 -24.51 13.58
CA ILE A 431 13.85 -24.22 14.19
C ILE A 431 13.66 -23.43 15.49
N HIS A 432 14.36 -23.84 16.53
CA HIS A 432 14.43 -23.15 17.84
C HIS A 432 15.80 -22.46 18.05
N PRO A 433 15.85 -21.21 18.58
CA PRO A 433 14.74 -20.30 18.86
C PRO A 433 14.44 -19.38 17.66
N THR A 434 13.18 -19.29 17.29
CA THR A 434 12.74 -18.40 16.18
C THR A 434 11.39 -17.73 16.49
N LEU A 435 11.09 -16.63 15.80
CA LEU A 435 9.76 -16.02 15.81
C LEU A 435 8.72 -16.92 15.12
N ALA A 436 9.15 -17.71 14.11
CA ALA A 436 8.29 -18.65 13.38
C ALA A 436 7.60 -19.68 14.28
N GLU A 437 8.21 -20.07 15.43
CA GLU A 437 7.57 -20.95 16.42
C GLU A 437 6.27 -20.36 17.00
N ALA A 438 6.14 -19.02 17.01
CA ALA A 438 4.90 -18.38 17.43
C ALA A 438 3.76 -18.65 16.45
N VAL A 439 4.05 -18.70 15.15
CA VAL A 439 3.08 -19.03 14.09
C VAL A 439 2.58 -20.46 14.25
N GLN A 440 3.47 -21.42 14.52
CA GLN A 440 3.11 -22.80 14.83
C GLN A 440 2.28 -22.89 16.11
N SER A 441 2.73 -22.23 17.19
CA SER A 441 2.06 -22.26 18.48
C SER A 441 0.66 -21.65 18.44
N ALA A 442 0.42 -20.70 17.55
CA ALA A 442 -0.88 -20.04 17.40
C ALA A 442 -1.97 -20.96 16.79
N VAL A 443 -1.61 -22.08 16.18
CA VAL A 443 -2.55 -23.07 15.63
C VAL A 443 -2.55 -24.41 16.37
N SER A 444 -1.83 -24.49 17.49
CA SER A 444 -1.71 -25.67 18.34
C SER A 444 -2.83 -25.78 19.38
#